data_d919071669fca051dbb531939c109deb
#
_entry.id   d919071669fca051dbb531939c109deb
#
_cell.length_a   1.000
_cell.length_b   1.000
_cell.length_c   1.000
_cell.angle_alpha   90.00
_cell.angle_beta   90.00
_cell.angle_gamma   90.00
#
_symmetry.space_group_name_H-M   'P 1'
#
loop_
_entity.id
_entity.type
_entity.pdbx_description
1 polymer ?
#
loop_
_entity_poly.entity_id
_entity_poly.type
_entity_poly.pdbx_seq_one_letter_code
_entity_poly.pdbx_strand_id
1 'polypeptide(L)'
;MIRALRRLVLTTACAALVAGNAQAFDTSARAAFVLDYGTGTVLLAKNADQALPPASMSKLMTLYIAFEAVRDGRLSLEEELRVSQHAMDYGGSTLFLRAGERVEVEDLLRGIIVLSGNDACVVIAEALSPDGTEEGFARL
;
A
#
# COMPACT_ATOMS: atom_id res chain seq x y z
N MET A 1 23.44 52.57 -28.11
CA MET A 1 23.33 52.26 -26.69
C MET A 1 21.85 52.01 -26.26
N ILE A 2 20.92 52.89 -26.49
CA ILE A 2 19.53 52.81 -26.02
C ILE A 2 18.80 51.54 -26.52
N ARG A 3 19.01 51.11 -27.79
CA ARG A 3 18.38 49.88 -28.35
C ARG A 3 18.88 48.59 -27.73
N ALA A 4 20.19 48.53 -27.33
CA ALA A 4 20.78 47.38 -26.65
C ALA A 4 20.24 47.28 -25.22
N LEU A 5 20.12 48.39 -24.53
CA LEU A 5 19.57 48.47 -23.18
C LEU A 5 18.10 48.03 -23.11
N ARG A 6 17.27 48.48 -24.09
CA ARG A 6 15.89 48.05 -24.21
C ARG A 6 15.76 46.56 -24.47
N ARG A 7 16.61 45.97 -25.31
CA ARG A 7 16.60 44.51 -25.56
C ARG A 7 16.97 43.73 -24.31
N LEU A 8 17.98 44.21 -23.57
CA LEU A 8 18.42 43.57 -22.32
C LEU A 8 17.33 43.64 -21.25
N VAL A 9 16.65 44.75 -21.08
CA VAL A 9 15.53 44.90 -20.13
C VAL A 9 14.34 44.04 -20.55
N LEU A 10 14.01 43.89 -21.83
CA LEU A 10 12.92 43.05 -22.30
C LEU A 10 13.23 41.55 -22.07
N THR A 11 14.46 41.11 -22.33
CA THR A 11 14.85 39.71 -22.10
C THR A 11 14.86 39.36 -20.65
N THR A 12 15.33 40.28 -19.76
CA THR A 12 15.31 40.06 -18.32
C THR A 12 13.88 40.05 -17.76
N ALA A 13 12.99 40.91 -18.26
CA ALA A 13 11.58 40.92 -17.87
C ALA A 13 10.84 39.66 -18.32
N CYS A 14 11.09 39.13 -19.52
CA CYS A 14 10.53 37.87 -20.00
C CYS A 14 11.05 36.65 -19.17
N ALA A 15 12.33 36.67 -18.83
CA ALA A 15 12.91 35.60 -17.99
C ALA A 15 12.33 35.61 -16.56
N ALA A 16 12.03 36.78 -16.01
CA ALA A 16 11.41 36.91 -14.69
C ALA A 16 9.92 36.48 -14.68
N LEU A 17 9.22 36.62 -15.81
CA LEU A 17 7.82 36.18 -15.94
C LEU A 17 7.67 34.67 -16.12
N VAL A 18 8.70 33.96 -16.57
CA VAL A 18 8.71 32.49 -16.72
C VAL A 18 9.11 31.80 -15.41
N ALA A 19 9.68 32.51 -14.43
CA ALA A 19 9.83 32.04 -13.06
C ALA A 19 8.46 32.03 -12.33
N GLY A 20 7.41 31.54 -13.03
CA GLY A 20 6.13 31.27 -12.42
C GLY A 20 6.33 30.34 -11.24
N ASN A 21 5.72 30.68 -10.11
CA ASN A 21 5.72 29.89 -8.91
C ASN A 21 5.40 28.43 -9.27
N ALA A 22 6.41 27.57 -9.40
CA ALA A 22 6.24 26.14 -9.29
C ALA A 22 5.69 25.93 -7.88
N GLN A 23 4.38 25.95 -7.71
CA GLN A 23 3.79 25.53 -6.44
C GLN A 23 4.16 24.05 -6.30
N ALA A 24 5.15 23.79 -5.45
CA ALA A 24 5.44 22.44 -5.03
C ALA A 24 4.16 21.88 -4.42
N PHE A 25 3.71 20.74 -4.92
CA PHE A 25 2.59 20.03 -4.31
C PHE A 25 2.90 19.82 -2.84
N ASP A 26 2.07 20.37 -1.95
CA ASP A 26 2.20 20.15 -0.52
C ASP A 26 1.12 19.17 -0.05
N THR A 27 1.42 18.44 0.99
CA THR A 27 0.52 17.45 1.59
C THR A 27 0.54 17.59 3.10
N SER A 28 -0.62 17.43 3.75
CA SER A 28 -0.75 17.35 5.20
C SER A 28 -0.23 16.04 5.79
N ALA A 29 0.13 15.05 4.96
CA ALA A 29 0.72 13.81 5.43
C ALA A 29 2.02 14.06 6.19
N ARG A 30 2.27 13.28 7.24
CA ARG A 30 3.51 13.34 8.03
C ARG A 30 4.74 12.96 7.22
N ALA A 31 4.60 11.98 6.34
CA ALA A 31 5.59 11.60 5.34
C ALA A 31 4.87 11.28 4.02
N ALA A 32 5.54 11.52 2.90
CA ALA A 32 5.02 11.20 1.57
C ALA A 32 6.18 10.94 0.60
N PHE A 33 6.01 9.98 -0.28
CA PHE A 33 6.91 9.69 -1.37
C PHE A 33 6.12 9.39 -2.63
N VAL A 34 6.37 10.12 -3.70
CA VAL A 34 5.73 9.93 -4.99
C VAL A 34 6.79 9.76 -6.06
N LEU A 35 6.73 8.65 -6.76
CA LEU A 35 7.66 8.27 -7.82
C LEU A 35 6.88 8.11 -9.13
N ASP A 36 7.37 8.71 -10.20
CA ASP A 36 6.97 8.35 -11.55
C ASP A 36 7.58 7.00 -11.92
N TYR A 37 6.73 5.98 -12.08
CA TYR A 37 7.19 4.61 -12.31
C TYR A 37 7.90 4.44 -13.66
N GLY A 38 7.47 5.20 -14.69
CA GLY A 38 8.02 5.08 -16.04
C GLY A 38 9.40 5.68 -16.18
N THR A 39 9.66 6.79 -15.49
CA THR A 39 10.93 7.54 -15.60
C THR A 39 11.85 7.35 -14.41
N GLY A 40 11.38 6.81 -13.29
CA GLY A 40 12.12 6.77 -12.03
C GLY A 40 12.28 8.14 -11.36
N THR A 41 11.57 9.16 -11.82
CA THR A 41 11.69 10.51 -11.28
C THR A 41 10.92 10.63 -9.97
N VAL A 42 11.57 11.12 -8.91
CA VAL A 42 10.91 11.44 -7.64
C VAL A 42 10.17 12.77 -7.79
N LEU A 43 8.84 12.72 -7.69
CA LEU A 43 7.96 13.88 -7.83
C LEU A 43 7.71 14.57 -6.48
N LEU A 44 7.74 13.82 -5.38
CA LEU A 44 7.61 14.32 -4.02
C LEU A 44 8.35 13.41 -3.05
N ALA A 45 9.13 14.02 -2.14
CA ALA A 45 9.80 13.34 -1.04
C ALA A 45 9.68 14.20 0.22
N LYS A 46 8.69 13.93 1.05
CA LYS A 46 8.50 14.59 2.34
C LYS A 46 8.77 13.57 3.45
N ASN A 47 9.81 13.77 4.23
CA ASN A 47 10.23 12.84 5.29
C ASN A 47 10.23 11.37 4.80
N ALA A 48 10.69 11.12 3.58
CA ALA A 48 10.54 9.85 2.88
C ALA A 48 11.23 8.67 3.60
N ASP A 49 12.30 8.95 4.33
CA ASP A 49 13.08 7.96 5.09
C ASP A 49 12.62 7.83 6.55
N GLN A 50 11.55 8.55 6.94
CA GLN A 50 11.03 8.44 8.30
C GLN A 50 10.37 7.10 8.50
N ALA A 51 10.86 6.30 9.45
CA ALA A 51 10.22 5.05 9.85
C ALA A 51 8.85 5.33 10.48
N LEU A 52 7.81 4.74 9.90
CA LEU A 52 6.42 4.85 10.34
C LEU A 52 5.76 3.47 10.35
N PRO A 53 4.82 3.22 11.28
CA PRO A 53 4.02 2.01 11.21
C PRO A 53 3.26 1.96 9.87
N PRO A 54 3.31 0.83 9.15
CA PRO A 54 2.70 0.72 7.82
C PRO A 54 1.16 0.69 7.85
N ALA A 55 0.56 0.52 9.03
CA ALA A 55 -0.88 0.33 9.21
C ALA A 55 -1.40 -0.75 8.24
N SER A 56 -2.55 -0.53 7.58
CA SER A 56 -3.11 -1.53 6.64
C SER A 56 -2.26 -1.81 5.40
N MET A 57 -1.20 -1.04 5.14
CA MET A 57 -0.25 -1.40 4.07
C MET A 57 0.51 -2.69 4.38
N SER A 58 0.59 -3.13 5.66
CA SER A 58 1.14 -4.45 6.01
C SER A 58 0.42 -5.60 5.32
N LYS A 59 -0.87 -5.44 5.00
CA LYS A 59 -1.67 -6.44 4.29
C LYS A 59 -1.19 -6.73 2.87
N LEU A 60 -0.43 -5.81 2.26
CA LEU A 60 0.25 -6.08 0.99
C LEU A 60 1.21 -7.25 1.10
N MET A 61 1.88 -7.42 2.26
CA MET A 61 2.74 -8.57 2.48
C MET A 61 1.92 -9.86 2.66
N THR A 62 0.79 -9.82 3.37
CA THR A 62 -0.13 -10.96 3.48
C THR A 62 -0.60 -11.41 2.09
N LEU A 63 -1.03 -10.47 1.25
CA LEU A 63 -1.44 -10.73 -0.13
C LEU A 63 -0.29 -11.30 -0.97
N TYR A 64 0.90 -10.73 -0.84
CA TYR A 64 2.09 -11.19 -1.56
C TYR A 64 2.40 -12.66 -1.25
N ILE A 65 2.47 -13.02 0.04
CA ILE A 65 2.74 -14.40 0.47
C ILE A 65 1.61 -15.34 0.03
N ALA A 66 0.35 -14.90 0.11
CA ALA A 66 -0.79 -15.69 -0.36
C ALA A 66 -0.72 -15.94 -1.88
N PHE A 67 -0.41 -14.94 -2.70
CA PHE A 67 -0.25 -15.12 -4.14
C PHE A 67 0.96 -15.98 -4.50
N GLU A 68 2.07 -15.90 -3.75
CA GLU A 68 3.16 -16.84 -3.90
C GLU A 68 2.72 -18.28 -3.58
N ALA A 69 1.94 -18.46 -2.51
CA ALA A 69 1.42 -19.77 -2.14
C ALA A 69 0.50 -20.35 -3.23
N VAL A 70 -0.35 -19.52 -3.84
CA VAL A 70 -1.20 -19.91 -4.98
C VAL A 70 -0.35 -20.28 -6.18
N ARG A 71 0.62 -19.44 -6.55
CA ARG A 71 1.54 -19.70 -7.67
C ARG A 71 2.29 -21.03 -7.49
N ASP A 72 2.71 -21.32 -6.26
CA ASP A 72 3.51 -22.50 -5.91
C ASP A 72 2.64 -23.75 -5.64
N GLY A 73 1.30 -23.63 -5.76
CA GLY A 73 0.35 -24.73 -5.55
C GLY A 73 0.19 -25.16 -4.08
N ARG A 74 0.61 -24.32 -3.14
CA ARG A 74 0.42 -24.54 -1.69
C ARG A 74 -0.92 -24.08 -1.16
N LEU A 75 -1.63 -23.27 -1.96
CA LEU A 75 -2.97 -22.75 -1.70
C LEU A 75 -3.73 -22.73 -3.02
N SER A 76 -5.03 -23.05 -3.04
CA SER A 76 -5.90 -22.86 -4.20
C SER A 76 -6.87 -21.71 -3.96
N LEU A 77 -7.23 -20.98 -5.01
CA LEU A 77 -8.23 -19.91 -4.93
C LEU A 77 -9.61 -20.46 -4.55
N GLU A 78 -9.92 -21.70 -4.98
CA GLU A 78 -11.18 -22.41 -4.74
C GLU A 78 -11.15 -23.18 -3.40
N GLU A 79 -10.02 -23.20 -2.70
CA GLU A 79 -9.92 -23.85 -1.40
C GLU A 79 -10.72 -23.08 -0.35
N GLU A 80 -11.48 -23.81 0.46
CA GLU A 80 -12.20 -23.23 1.59
C GLU A 80 -11.35 -23.31 2.87
N LEU A 81 -11.08 -22.17 3.48
CA LEU A 81 -10.40 -22.07 4.78
C LEU A 81 -11.41 -21.89 5.91
N ARG A 82 -11.12 -22.53 7.05
CA ARG A 82 -11.96 -22.42 8.24
C ARG A 82 -11.59 -21.16 9.03
N VAL A 83 -12.61 -20.38 9.37
CA VAL A 83 -12.45 -19.18 10.23
C VAL A 83 -12.28 -19.63 11.69
N SER A 84 -11.21 -19.18 12.31
CA SER A 84 -10.96 -19.40 13.74
C SER A 84 -11.76 -18.43 14.61
N GLN A 85 -11.87 -18.73 15.91
CA GLN A 85 -12.42 -17.78 16.87
C GLN A 85 -11.55 -16.51 16.94
N HIS A 86 -10.23 -16.67 16.89
CA HIS A 86 -9.28 -15.57 16.91
C HIS A 86 -9.48 -14.62 15.70
N ALA A 87 -9.63 -15.16 14.50
CA ALA A 87 -9.91 -14.36 13.32
C ALA A 87 -11.22 -13.55 13.46
N MET A 88 -12.30 -14.19 13.96
CA MET A 88 -13.58 -13.51 14.19
C MET A 88 -13.46 -12.37 15.19
N ASP A 89 -12.67 -12.53 16.26
CA ASP A 89 -12.55 -11.57 17.37
C ASP A 89 -11.55 -10.44 17.09
N TYR A 90 -10.86 -10.48 15.94
CA TYR A 90 -9.75 -9.57 15.66
C TYR A 90 -10.12 -8.08 15.56
N GLY A 91 -11.33 -7.76 15.20
CA GLY A 91 -11.85 -6.40 15.18
C GLY A 91 -11.26 -5.48 14.10
N GLY A 92 -11.64 -4.21 14.15
CA GLY A 92 -11.28 -3.20 13.14
C GLY A 92 -12.07 -3.35 11.84
N SER A 93 -11.43 -3.15 10.68
CA SER A 93 -12.06 -3.40 9.37
C SER A 93 -12.13 -4.90 9.12
N THR A 94 -13.35 -5.42 8.94
CA THR A 94 -13.61 -6.87 8.84
C THR A 94 -14.61 -7.19 7.73
N LEU A 95 -14.64 -8.47 7.33
CA LEU A 95 -15.67 -9.06 6.48
C LEU A 95 -16.85 -9.60 7.30
N PHE A 96 -16.78 -9.47 8.64
CA PHE A 96 -17.75 -10.04 9.58
C PHE A 96 -17.83 -11.58 9.50
N LEU A 97 -16.68 -12.23 9.32
CA LEU A 97 -16.57 -13.68 9.28
C LEU A 97 -16.94 -14.28 10.64
N ARG A 98 -17.52 -15.49 10.60
CA ARG A 98 -17.99 -16.17 11.81
C ARG A 98 -17.12 -17.38 12.12
N ALA A 99 -16.80 -17.57 13.37
CA ALA A 99 -16.03 -18.73 13.81
C ALA A 99 -16.68 -20.07 13.36
N GLY A 100 -15.87 -20.92 12.75
CA GLY A 100 -16.31 -22.19 12.20
C GLY A 100 -16.86 -22.13 10.76
N GLU A 101 -17.10 -20.95 10.22
CA GLU A 101 -17.46 -20.74 8.81
C GLU A 101 -16.30 -21.18 7.90
N ARG A 102 -16.64 -21.60 6.69
CA ARG A 102 -15.67 -21.93 5.65
C ARG A 102 -15.83 -20.92 4.51
N VAL A 103 -14.73 -20.31 4.10
CA VAL A 103 -14.73 -19.23 3.11
C VAL A 103 -13.65 -19.51 2.07
N GLU A 104 -13.98 -19.36 0.80
CA GLU A 104 -13.05 -19.54 -0.30
C GLU A 104 -11.89 -18.52 -0.21
N VAL A 105 -10.71 -18.97 -0.54
CA VAL A 105 -9.49 -18.15 -0.56
C VAL A 105 -9.68 -16.92 -1.44
N GLU A 106 -10.31 -17.06 -2.62
CA GLU A 106 -10.57 -15.94 -3.51
C GLU A 106 -11.38 -14.83 -2.83
N ASP A 107 -12.43 -15.20 -2.09
CA ASP A 107 -13.27 -14.24 -1.38
C ASP A 107 -12.54 -13.57 -0.21
N LEU A 108 -11.71 -14.33 0.51
CA LEU A 108 -10.83 -13.76 1.54
C LEU A 108 -9.86 -12.73 0.95
N LEU A 109 -9.17 -13.06 -0.14
CA LEU A 109 -8.24 -12.15 -0.81
C LEU A 109 -8.95 -10.91 -1.33
N ARG A 110 -10.12 -11.05 -1.95
CA ARG A 110 -10.95 -9.91 -2.38
C ARG A 110 -11.35 -9.02 -1.20
N GLY A 111 -11.75 -9.63 -0.10
CA GLY A 111 -12.10 -8.91 1.12
C GLY A 111 -10.93 -8.13 1.72
N ILE A 112 -9.73 -8.69 1.70
CA ILE A 112 -8.50 -7.99 2.10
C ILE A 112 -8.25 -6.77 1.21
N ILE A 113 -8.36 -6.94 -0.12
CA ILE A 113 -8.08 -5.88 -1.09
C ILE A 113 -9.12 -4.75 -1.01
N VAL A 114 -10.40 -5.08 -0.97
CA VAL A 114 -11.51 -4.11 -1.12
C VAL A 114 -11.89 -3.48 0.21
N LEU A 115 -11.98 -4.28 1.28
CA LEU A 115 -12.45 -3.86 2.60
C LEU A 115 -11.33 -3.73 3.63
N SER A 116 -10.11 -4.13 3.25
CA SER A 116 -9.00 -4.17 4.21
C SER A 116 -9.30 -5.09 5.40
N GLY A 117 -9.95 -6.25 5.17
CA GLY A 117 -10.43 -7.16 6.20
C GLY A 117 -9.30 -7.73 7.06
N ASN A 118 -9.34 -7.43 8.36
CA ASN A 118 -8.37 -7.94 9.32
C ASN A 118 -8.61 -9.43 9.59
N ASP A 119 -9.87 -9.82 9.78
CA ASP A 119 -10.31 -11.21 9.98
C ASP A 119 -9.86 -12.13 8.83
N ALA A 120 -10.05 -11.68 7.58
CA ALA A 120 -9.59 -12.42 6.42
C ALA A 120 -8.05 -12.56 6.37
N CYS A 121 -7.30 -11.52 6.78
CA CYS A 121 -5.84 -11.60 6.91
C CYS A 121 -5.41 -12.66 7.91
N VAL A 122 -6.09 -12.73 9.06
CA VAL A 122 -5.82 -13.74 10.09
C VAL A 122 -6.08 -15.15 9.56
N VAL A 123 -7.21 -15.36 8.89
CA VAL A 123 -7.54 -16.68 8.29
C VAL A 123 -6.45 -17.13 7.31
N ILE A 124 -5.99 -16.25 6.43
CA ILE A 124 -4.90 -16.55 5.48
C ILE A 124 -3.59 -16.79 6.22
N ALA A 125 -3.28 -15.99 7.24
CA ALA A 125 -2.05 -16.13 8.02
C ALA A 125 -2.01 -17.47 8.76
N GLU A 126 -3.08 -17.84 9.44
CA GLU A 126 -3.20 -19.12 10.14
C GLU A 126 -3.07 -20.31 9.19
N ALA A 127 -3.69 -20.23 7.99
CA ALA A 127 -3.64 -21.31 7.01
C ALA A 127 -2.24 -21.52 6.41
N LEU A 128 -1.48 -20.45 6.19
CA LEU A 128 -0.15 -20.50 5.57
C LEU A 128 0.98 -20.64 6.61
N SER A 129 0.69 -20.38 7.88
CA SER A 129 1.66 -20.47 8.96
C SER A 129 2.06 -21.92 9.24
N PRO A 130 3.36 -22.22 9.45
CA PRO A 130 3.81 -23.55 9.81
C PRO A 130 3.27 -24.06 11.16
N ASP A 131 2.91 -23.15 12.06
CA ASP A 131 2.41 -23.44 13.40
C ASP A 131 0.95 -22.96 13.63
N GLY A 132 0.28 -22.46 12.57
CA GLY A 132 -1.09 -21.97 12.64
C GLY A 132 -1.24 -20.63 13.38
N THR A 133 -0.15 -19.89 13.58
CA THR A 133 -0.17 -18.61 14.30
C THR A 133 0.24 -17.43 13.41
N GLU A 134 -0.18 -16.21 13.77
CA GLU A 134 0.26 -14.99 13.08
C GLU A 134 1.78 -14.78 13.22
N GLU A 135 2.35 -15.11 14.36
CA GLU A 135 3.80 -15.03 14.59
C GLU A 135 4.57 -16.02 13.70
N GLY A 136 4.03 -17.21 13.48
CA GLY A 136 4.56 -18.18 12.53
C GLY A 136 4.52 -17.66 11.10
N PHE A 137 3.39 -17.05 10.73
CA PHE A 137 3.25 -16.40 9.42
C PHE A 137 4.20 -15.21 9.26
N ALA A 138 4.37 -14.37 10.27
CA ALA A 138 5.27 -13.21 10.22
C ALA A 138 6.75 -13.59 10.03
N ARG A 139 7.11 -14.84 10.38
CA ARG A 139 8.46 -15.38 10.14
C ARG A 139 8.70 -15.86 8.71
N LEU A 140 7.65 -16.03 7.91
CA LEU A 140 7.77 -16.39 6.49
C LEU A 140 8.25 -15.20 5.65
#